data_ec3a041a1fce2f5407b661172629447f
#
_entry.id   ec3a041a1fce2f5407b661172629447f
#
_cell.length_a   1.000
_cell.length_b   1.000
_cell.length_c   1.000
_cell.angle_alpha   90.00
_cell.angle_beta   90.00
_cell.angle_gamma   90.00
#
_symmetry.space_group_name_H-M   'P 1'
#
loop_
_entity.id
_entity.type
_entity.pdbx_description
1 polymer ?
#
loop_
_entity_poly.entity_id
_entity_poly.type
_entity_poly.pdbx_seq_one_letter_code
_entity_poly.pdbx_strand_id
1 'polypeptide(L)'
;MYSERLADRLRRALQAVEGVTEKTLFGGLAFLVYGNLCCGVIGDAILVRTGPDFYDAALQEPYARPMDFTGRVLRNFVYVDLDAVPTDEVFHEIVTRTVSYASSFPRKTPVTGRRVAG
;
A
#
# COMPACT_ATOMS: atom_id res chain seq x y z
N MET A 1 4.57 14.30 4.50
CA MET A 1 3.17 14.71 4.75
C MET A 1 2.21 13.84 3.96
N TYR A 2 1.06 13.54 4.52
CA TYR A 2 0.12 12.67 3.84
C TYR A 2 -1.31 13.00 4.28
N SER A 3 -2.28 12.60 3.45
CA SER A 3 -3.69 12.85 3.73
C SER A 3 -4.21 11.90 4.81
N GLU A 4 -4.69 12.47 5.91
CA GLU A 4 -5.30 11.66 6.97
C GLU A 4 -6.59 10.99 6.49
N ARG A 5 -7.31 11.63 5.59
CA ARG A 5 -8.52 11.03 5.00
C ARG A 5 -8.18 9.72 4.30
N LEU A 6 -7.13 9.72 3.49
CA LEU A 6 -6.71 8.52 2.79
C LEU A 6 -6.14 7.47 3.75
N ALA A 7 -5.39 7.91 4.76
CA ALA A 7 -4.86 6.99 5.75
C ALA A 7 -6.00 6.27 6.49
N ASP A 8 -7.02 7.01 6.90
CA ASP A 8 -8.16 6.42 7.59
C ASP A 8 -8.92 5.46 6.67
N ARG A 9 -9.03 5.79 5.39
CA ARG A 9 -9.70 4.92 4.43
C ARG A 9 -8.97 3.57 4.30
N LEU A 10 -7.63 3.64 4.27
CA LEU A 10 -6.83 2.41 4.23
C LEU A 10 -6.91 1.65 5.55
N ARG A 11 -6.90 2.34 6.68
CA ARG A 11 -7.04 1.67 7.97
C ARG A 11 -8.33 0.87 8.04
N ARG A 12 -9.43 1.46 7.56
CA ARG A 12 -10.70 0.74 7.54
C ARG A 12 -10.66 -0.47 6.61
N ALA A 13 -10.05 -0.30 5.44
CA ALA A 13 -9.96 -1.40 4.49
C ALA A 13 -9.10 -2.55 5.01
N LEU A 14 -8.14 -2.26 5.88
CA LEU A 14 -7.20 -3.25 6.38
C LEU A 14 -7.55 -3.78 7.77
N GLN A 15 -8.65 -3.32 8.36
CA GLN A 15 -8.91 -3.63 9.77
C GLN A 15 -9.13 -5.11 10.04
N ALA A 16 -9.53 -5.90 9.06
CA ALA A 16 -9.71 -7.34 9.22
C ALA A 16 -8.47 -8.14 8.83
N VAL A 17 -7.40 -7.48 8.40
CA VAL A 17 -6.18 -8.14 7.97
C VAL A 17 -5.26 -8.28 9.18
N GLU A 18 -4.79 -9.51 9.45
CA GLU A 18 -3.87 -9.74 10.56
C GLU A 18 -2.48 -9.24 10.24
N GLY A 19 -1.77 -8.79 11.27
CA GLY A 19 -0.37 -8.45 11.17
C GLY A 19 -0.07 -7.09 10.57
N VAL A 20 -1.09 -6.23 10.46
CA VAL A 20 -0.90 -4.90 9.89
C VAL A 20 -0.27 -3.97 10.91
N THR A 21 0.80 -3.29 10.50
CA THR A 21 1.43 -2.24 11.29
C THR A 21 1.62 -1.02 10.41
N GLU A 22 1.81 0.13 11.05
CA GLU A 22 2.01 1.39 10.35
C GLU A 22 3.44 1.88 10.59
N LYS A 23 4.02 2.51 9.58
CA LYS A 23 5.37 3.04 9.68
C LYS A 23 5.50 4.26 8.81
N THR A 24 6.17 5.30 9.32
CA THR A 24 6.50 6.47 8.49
C THR A 24 7.58 6.07 7.49
N LEU A 25 7.36 6.37 6.22
CA LEU A 25 8.27 5.95 5.17
C LEU A 25 8.09 6.88 3.98
N PHE A 26 9.20 7.34 3.39
CA PHE A 26 9.19 8.23 2.23
C PHE A 26 8.41 9.53 2.46
N GLY A 27 8.38 10.00 3.71
CA GLY A 27 7.59 11.19 4.04
C GLY A 27 6.10 10.93 4.10
N GLY A 28 5.67 9.68 3.99
CA GLY A 28 4.27 9.29 4.07
C GLY A 28 4.03 8.26 5.15
N LEU A 29 2.89 7.60 5.07
CA LEU A 29 2.52 6.55 6.01
C LEU A 29 2.41 5.23 5.25
N ALA A 30 3.18 4.23 5.68
CA ALA A 30 3.16 2.92 5.05
C ALA A 30 2.44 1.92 5.95
N PHE A 31 1.76 0.98 5.32
CA PHE A 31 1.12 -0.15 5.99
C PHE A 31 1.87 -1.41 5.62
N LEU A 32 2.26 -2.16 6.63
CA LEU A 32 3.02 -3.40 6.47
C LEU A 32 2.18 -4.57 6.95
N VAL A 33 2.29 -5.70 6.25
CA VAL A 33 1.65 -6.94 6.68
C VAL A 33 2.77 -7.88 7.12
N TYR A 34 2.82 -8.15 8.42
CA TYR A 34 3.90 -8.94 9.03
C TYR A 34 5.28 -8.44 8.57
N GLY A 35 5.45 -7.14 8.57
CA GLY A 35 6.71 -6.49 8.22
C GLY A 35 6.95 -6.27 6.74
N ASN A 36 6.06 -6.73 5.87
CA ASN A 36 6.22 -6.58 4.43
C ASN A 36 5.35 -5.44 3.91
N LEU A 37 5.96 -4.53 3.17
CA LEU A 37 5.26 -3.35 2.66
C LEU A 37 4.08 -3.78 1.78
N CYS A 38 2.94 -3.18 2.05
CA CYS A 38 1.70 -3.48 1.37
C CYS A 38 1.22 -2.27 0.57
N CYS A 39 0.89 -1.20 1.27
CA CYS A 39 0.37 0.01 0.64
C CYS A 39 0.66 1.18 1.57
N GLY A 40 0.23 2.37 1.17
CA GLY A 40 0.46 3.53 2.01
C GLY A 40 -0.17 4.78 1.43
N VAL A 41 0.18 5.90 2.03
CA VAL A 41 -0.28 7.21 1.59
C VAL A 41 0.94 8.12 1.49
N ILE A 42 1.11 8.75 0.35
CA ILE A 42 2.14 9.76 0.16
C ILE A 42 1.44 10.99 -0.41
N GLY A 43 1.48 12.10 0.31
CA GLY A 43 0.74 13.28 -0.09
C GLY A 43 -0.74 12.96 -0.20
N ASP A 44 -1.31 13.20 -1.36
CA ASP A 44 -2.72 12.96 -1.64
C ASP A 44 -2.96 11.71 -2.48
N ALA A 45 -1.99 10.81 -2.53
CA ALA A 45 -2.10 9.60 -3.33
C ALA A 45 -1.95 8.37 -2.47
N ILE A 46 -2.64 7.31 -2.87
CA ILE A 46 -2.45 6.00 -2.26
C ILE A 46 -1.33 5.29 -3.02
N LEU A 47 -0.40 4.74 -2.27
CA LEU A 47 0.67 3.93 -2.82
C LEU A 47 0.25 2.47 -2.71
N VAL A 48 0.36 1.74 -3.82
CA VAL A 48 -0.01 0.32 -3.86
C VAL A 48 1.18 -0.47 -4.36
N ARG A 49 1.59 -1.48 -3.59
CA ARG A 49 2.62 -2.41 -4.04
C ARG A 49 1.94 -3.50 -4.84
N THR A 50 2.14 -3.47 -6.16
CA THR A 50 1.44 -4.36 -7.06
C THR A 50 2.12 -5.72 -7.21
N GLY A 51 3.44 -5.76 -7.10
CA GLY A 51 4.20 -6.89 -7.57
C GLY A 51 4.20 -6.94 -9.10
N PRO A 52 4.95 -7.87 -9.68
CA PRO A 52 5.09 -7.91 -11.14
C PRO A 52 3.81 -8.33 -11.87
N ASP A 53 3.00 -9.18 -11.25
CA ASP A 53 1.85 -9.75 -11.96
C ASP A 53 0.70 -8.76 -12.12
N PHE A 54 0.57 -7.84 -11.19
CA PHE A 54 -0.53 -6.87 -11.20
C PHE A 54 -0.12 -5.51 -11.75
N TYR A 55 1.17 -5.27 -11.93
CA TYR A 55 1.67 -3.94 -12.26
C TYR A 55 1.09 -3.39 -13.57
N ASP A 56 1.22 -4.16 -14.64
CA ASP A 56 0.77 -3.71 -15.95
C ASP A 56 -0.75 -3.55 -15.99
N ALA A 57 -1.47 -4.47 -15.37
CA ALA A 57 -2.93 -4.39 -15.31
C ALA A 57 -3.38 -3.14 -14.55
N ALA A 58 -2.71 -2.82 -13.45
CA ALA A 58 -3.04 -1.64 -12.67
C ALA A 58 -2.85 -0.36 -13.49
N LEU A 59 -1.76 -0.29 -14.26
CA LEU A 59 -1.46 0.89 -15.05
C LEU A 59 -2.42 1.11 -16.21
N GLN A 60 -3.20 0.09 -16.61
CA GLN A 60 -4.23 0.26 -17.63
C GLN A 60 -5.42 1.05 -17.11
N GLU A 61 -5.58 1.17 -15.81
CA GLU A 61 -6.73 1.84 -15.22
C GLU A 61 -6.51 3.34 -15.13
N PRO A 62 -7.55 4.15 -15.38
CA PRO A 62 -7.37 5.60 -15.37
C PRO A 62 -7.05 6.18 -14.00
N TYR A 63 -7.32 5.44 -12.92
CA TYR A 63 -7.03 5.90 -11.57
C TYR A 63 -5.60 5.62 -11.13
N ALA A 64 -4.79 4.92 -11.93
CA ALA A 64 -3.44 4.51 -11.54
C ALA A 64 -2.40 5.20 -12.40
N ARG A 65 -1.26 5.48 -11.79
CA ARG A 65 -0.12 6.03 -12.51
C ARG A 65 1.17 5.47 -11.91
N PRO A 66 2.27 5.49 -12.67
CA PRO A 66 3.54 4.95 -12.15
C PRO A 66 4.02 5.72 -10.94
N MET A 67 4.65 5.01 -10.01
CA MET A 67 5.33 5.66 -8.90
C MET A 67 6.70 6.11 -9.38
N ASP A 68 6.91 7.41 -9.38
CA ASP A 68 8.16 8.04 -9.77
C ASP A 68 8.77 8.65 -8.51
N PHE A 69 9.80 8.01 -7.98
CA PHE A 69 10.44 8.48 -6.78
C PHE A 69 11.89 8.82 -7.09
N THR A 70 12.26 10.07 -6.80
CA THR A 70 13.60 10.61 -7.09
C THR A 70 14.01 10.43 -8.55
N GLY A 71 13.05 10.63 -9.48
CA GLY A 71 13.33 10.55 -10.91
C GLY A 71 13.39 9.14 -11.47
N ARG A 72 13.07 8.14 -10.67
CA ARG A 72 13.08 6.74 -11.11
C ARG A 72 11.70 6.13 -10.94
N VAL A 73 11.26 5.41 -11.98
CA VAL A 73 10.00 4.69 -11.92
C VAL A 73 10.23 3.37 -11.17
N LEU A 74 9.43 3.13 -10.14
CA LEU A 74 9.50 1.90 -9.36
C LEU A 74 8.44 0.94 -9.89
N ARG A 75 8.88 -0.10 -10.56
CA ARG A 75 8.01 -0.92 -11.40
C ARG A 75 7.05 -1.83 -10.65
N ASN A 76 7.19 -2.02 -9.37
CA ASN A 76 6.25 -2.84 -8.60
C ASN A 76 5.31 -2.01 -7.74
N PHE A 77 5.25 -0.71 -8.03
CA PHE A 77 4.43 0.23 -7.26
C PHE A 77 3.68 1.13 -8.21
N VAL A 78 2.44 1.45 -7.84
CA VAL A 78 1.67 2.48 -8.54
C VAL A 78 1.08 3.43 -7.52
N TYR A 79 0.82 4.67 -7.96
CA TYR A 79 -0.04 5.57 -7.22
C TYR A 79 -1.48 5.36 -7.68
N VAL A 80 -2.39 5.40 -6.76
CA VAL A 80 -3.83 5.31 -7.05
C VAL A 80 -4.51 6.57 -6.55
N ASP A 81 -5.27 7.20 -7.43
CA ASP A 81 -6.12 8.33 -7.08
C ASP A 81 -7.46 7.76 -6.59
N LEU A 82 -7.67 7.81 -5.28
CA LEU A 82 -8.86 7.21 -4.68
C LEU A 82 -10.14 7.82 -5.26
N ASP A 83 -10.12 9.12 -5.53
CA ASP A 83 -11.32 9.80 -6.00
C ASP A 83 -11.70 9.38 -7.42
N ALA A 84 -10.78 8.80 -8.17
CA ALA A 84 -11.03 8.28 -9.51
C ALA A 84 -11.39 6.80 -9.52
N VAL A 85 -11.28 6.11 -8.39
CA VAL A 85 -11.68 4.70 -8.30
C VAL A 85 -13.22 4.65 -8.31
N PRO A 86 -13.81 3.90 -9.26
CA PRO A 86 -15.25 4.04 -9.51
C PRO A 86 -16.16 3.50 -8.40
N THR A 87 -15.76 2.46 -7.71
CA THR A 87 -16.62 1.84 -6.69
C THR A 87 -15.80 1.34 -5.52
N ASP A 88 -16.49 1.10 -4.40
CA ASP A 88 -15.85 0.49 -3.23
C ASP A 88 -15.38 -0.92 -3.52
N GLU A 89 -16.08 -1.66 -4.37
CA GLU A 89 -15.66 -3.00 -4.75
C GLU A 89 -14.33 -2.98 -5.48
N VAL A 90 -14.14 -2.02 -6.40
CA VAL A 90 -12.86 -1.91 -7.10
C VAL A 90 -11.76 -1.56 -6.12
N PHE A 91 -12.02 -0.64 -5.20
CA PHE A 91 -11.04 -0.30 -4.18
C PHE A 91 -10.70 -1.50 -3.31
N HIS A 92 -11.71 -2.26 -2.91
CA HIS A 92 -11.52 -3.47 -2.11
C HIS A 92 -10.65 -4.49 -2.86
N GLU A 93 -10.86 -4.64 -4.15
CA GLU A 93 -10.06 -5.57 -4.94
C GLU A 93 -8.60 -5.12 -5.00
N ILE A 94 -8.35 -3.82 -5.17
CA ILE A 94 -6.98 -3.30 -5.18
C ILE A 94 -6.31 -3.63 -3.85
N VAL A 95 -6.98 -3.38 -2.74
CA VAL A 95 -6.42 -3.67 -1.42
C VAL A 95 -6.19 -5.16 -1.24
N THR A 96 -7.13 -5.99 -1.66
CA THR A 96 -6.99 -7.44 -1.56
C THR A 96 -5.76 -7.93 -2.33
N ARG A 97 -5.54 -7.40 -3.52
CA ARG A 97 -4.40 -7.81 -4.32
C ARG A 97 -3.07 -7.41 -3.69
N THR A 98 -2.97 -6.18 -3.17
CA THR A 98 -1.73 -5.76 -2.54
C THR A 98 -1.47 -6.52 -1.23
N VAL A 99 -2.52 -6.81 -0.47
CA VAL A 99 -2.39 -7.63 0.75
C VAL A 99 -1.92 -9.05 0.39
N SER A 100 -2.51 -9.63 -0.65
CA SER A 100 -2.15 -10.98 -1.08
C SER A 100 -0.68 -11.02 -1.49
N TYR A 101 -0.22 -10.03 -2.23
CA TYR A 101 1.18 -10.00 -2.65
C TYR A 101 2.11 -9.86 -1.45
N ALA A 102 1.83 -8.90 -0.56
CA ALA A 102 2.65 -8.70 0.63
C ALA A 102 2.67 -9.96 1.51
N SER A 103 1.54 -10.66 1.58
CA SER A 103 1.42 -11.87 2.41
C SER A 103 2.14 -13.06 1.79
N SER A 104 2.54 -12.98 0.53
CA SER A 104 3.27 -14.07 -0.12
C SER A 104 4.73 -14.14 0.31
N PHE A 105 5.23 -13.10 0.97
CA PHE A 105 6.60 -13.08 1.47
C PHE A 105 6.67 -13.63 2.88
N PRO A 106 7.82 -14.18 3.30
CA PRO A 106 7.98 -14.62 4.68
C PRO A 106 7.76 -13.46 5.64
N ARG A 107 7.18 -13.76 6.79
CA ARG A 107 6.99 -12.76 7.81
C ARG A 107 8.34 -12.26 8.29
N LYS A 108 8.44 -10.95 8.48
CA LYS A 108 9.66 -10.34 8.99
C LYS A 108 9.58 -10.22 10.49
N THR A 109 10.58 -10.75 11.17
CA THR A 109 10.66 -10.67 12.62
C THR A 109 11.36 -9.37 13.00
N PRO A 110 10.91 -8.68 14.03
CA PRO A 110 11.64 -7.49 14.50
C PRO A 110 13.06 -7.87 14.88
N VAL A 111 14.02 -7.16 14.28
CA VAL A 111 15.43 -7.46 14.49
C VAL A 111 15.87 -7.11 15.90
N THR A 112 15.34 -5.99 16.41
CA THR A 112 15.79 -5.47 17.69
C THR A 112 15.07 -6.11 18.86
N GLY A 113 14.10 -6.92 18.60
CA GLY A 113 13.27 -7.46 19.66
C GLY A 113 12.37 -6.46 20.28
N ARG A 114 12.33 -5.25 19.67
CA ARG A 114 11.51 -4.30 20.14
C ARG A 114 10.34 -4.31 19.58
N ARG A 115 9.69 -4.44 19.99
CA ARG A 115 8.66 -4.63 19.60
C ARG A 115 7.89 -4.24 20.09
N VAL A 116 7.75 -3.89 19.95
CA VAL A 116 7.08 -3.74 20.15
C VAL A 116 6.30 -4.03 20.50
N ALA A 117 6.15 -3.98 20.81
CA ALA A 117 5.51 -4.37 21.15
C ALA A 117 4.75 -4.62 20.95
N GLY A 118 4.89 -4.83 20.78
CA GLY A 118 4.04 -5.19 20.71
C GLY A 118 3.68 -5.45 20.54
#